data_08c95ae91196807318966447d24bca30
#
_entry.id   08c95ae91196807318966447d24bca30
#
_cell.length_a   1.000
_cell.length_b   1.000
_cell.length_c   1.000
_cell.angle_alpha   90.00
_cell.angle_beta   90.00
_cell.angle_gamma   90.00
#
_symmetry.space_group_name_H-M   'P 1'
#
loop_
_entity.id
_entity.type
_entity.pdbx_description
1 polymer ?
#
loop_
_entity_poly.entity_id
_entity_poly.type
_entity_poly.pdbx_seq_one_letter_code
_entity_poly.pdbx_strand_id
1 'polypeptide(L)'
;GVMRFDLDSNWMKYVIAKGYIAIDGCSLTVVNPDKHGFSVALIPETLSRTRFSHKGPGDEVNIEFDSRTQAVVDSVERMMRAGE
;
A
#
# COMPACT_ATOMS: atom_id res chain seq x y z
N GLY A 1 12.88 10.31 4.42
CA GLY A 1 11.67 10.96 4.00
C GLY A 1 10.45 10.05 4.02
N VAL A 2 9.31 10.66 3.91
CA VAL A 2 8.02 9.96 3.88
C VAL A 2 7.26 10.43 2.64
N MET A 3 6.65 9.48 1.91
CA MET A 3 5.83 9.80 0.76
C MET A 3 4.41 9.29 1.00
N ARG A 4 3.43 10.15 0.72
CA ARG A 4 2.01 9.84 0.91
C ARG A 4 1.38 9.40 -0.41
N PHE A 5 0.53 8.38 -0.34
CA PHE A 5 -0.25 7.88 -1.47
C PHE A 5 -1.73 7.86 -1.11
N ASP A 6 -2.56 8.39 -1.98
CA ASP A 6 -4.01 8.30 -1.84
C ASP A 6 -4.50 7.01 -2.48
N LEU A 7 -5.45 6.35 -1.84
CA LEU A 7 -6.02 5.10 -2.32
C LEU A 7 -7.49 5.06 -1.95
N ASP A 8 -8.31 4.53 -2.86
CA ASP A 8 -9.74 4.34 -2.60
C ASP A 8 -9.94 3.49 -1.34
N SER A 9 -10.87 3.89 -0.50
CA SER A 9 -11.12 3.23 0.79
C SER A 9 -11.48 1.75 0.65
N ASN A 10 -12.04 1.34 -0.49
CA ASN A 10 -12.36 -0.06 -0.75
C ASN A 10 -11.13 -0.97 -0.78
N TRP A 11 -9.97 -0.42 -1.09
CA TRP A 11 -8.71 -1.16 -1.17
C TRP A 11 -7.87 -1.07 0.10
N MET A 12 -8.22 -0.14 1.00
CA MET A 12 -7.42 0.07 2.22
C MET A 12 -7.43 -1.13 3.16
N LYS A 13 -8.39 -2.04 3.03
CA LYS A 13 -8.42 -3.29 3.80
C LYS A 13 -7.17 -4.16 3.60
N TYR A 14 -6.47 -3.99 2.48
CA TYR A 14 -5.24 -4.74 2.19
C TYR A 14 -3.98 -4.00 2.64
N VAL A 15 -4.11 -2.81 3.17
CA VAL A 15 -2.98 -1.97 3.58
C VAL A 15 -2.85 -2.00 5.10
N ILE A 16 -1.79 -2.62 5.59
CA ILE A 16 -1.59 -2.87 7.02
C ILE A 16 -0.32 -2.15 7.46
N ALA A 17 -0.42 -1.41 8.57
CA ALA A 17 0.72 -0.72 9.15
C ALA A 17 1.88 -1.71 9.40
N LYS A 18 3.08 -1.32 9.01
CA LYS A 18 4.30 -2.13 9.06
C LYS A 18 4.31 -3.31 8.10
N GLY A 19 3.24 -3.51 7.32
CA GLY A 19 3.21 -4.50 6.25
C GLY A 19 3.88 -3.97 5.00
N TYR A 20 3.97 -4.82 3.98
CA TYR A 20 4.61 -4.49 2.71
C TYR A 20 3.59 -4.15 1.63
N ILE A 21 3.98 -3.26 0.75
CA ILE A 21 3.22 -2.90 -0.44
C ILE A 21 4.23 -2.62 -1.57
N ALA A 22 3.90 -3.01 -2.78
CA ALA A 22 4.76 -2.72 -3.92
C ALA A 22 4.19 -1.52 -4.70
N ILE A 23 5.01 -0.51 -4.92
CA ILE A 23 4.66 0.69 -5.66
C ILE A 23 5.62 0.80 -6.85
N ASP A 24 5.05 0.77 -8.05
CA ASP A 24 5.80 0.73 -9.31
C ASP A 24 6.91 -0.34 -9.28
N GLY A 25 6.59 -1.50 -8.69
CA GLY A 25 7.52 -2.62 -8.60
C GLY A 25 8.51 -2.57 -7.45
N CYS A 26 8.44 -1.55 -6.60
CA CYS A 26 9.33 -1.40 -5.44
C CYS A 26 8.60 -1.79 -4.17
N SER A 27 9.08 -2.79 -3.44
CA SER A 27 8.50 -3.21 -2.16
C SER A 27 8.89 -2.24 -1.05
N LEU A 28 7.89 -1.70 -0.37
CA LEU A 28 8.05 -0.68 0.66
C LEU A 28 7.22 -1.02 1.89
N THR A 29 7.62 -0.47 3.03
CA THR A 29 6.90 -0.67 4.28
C THR A 29 5.85 0.43 4.47
N VAL A 30 4.63 0.02 4.80
CA VAL A 30 3.52 0.92 5.05
C VAL A 30 3.65 1.58 6.42
N VAL A 31 3.47 2.90 6.45
CA VAL A 31 3.40 3.67 7.70
C VAL A 31 2.15 4.57 7.67
N ASN A 32 1.55 4.75 8.82
CA ASN A 32 0.42 5.66 9.03
C ASN A 32 -0.74 5.48 8.02
N PRO A 33 -1.29 4.27 7.84
CA PRO A 33 -2.47 4.10 6.99
C PRO A 33 -3.70 4.73 7.64
N ASP A 34 -4.60 5.26 6.80
CA ASP A 34 -5.90 5.76 7.23
C ASP A 34 -6.97 5.34 6.22
N LYS A 35 -8.16 5.93 6.28
CA LYS A 35 -9.27 5.56 5.40
C LYS A 35 -9.05 5.91 3.94
N HIS A 36 -8.16 6.85 3.65
CA HIS A 36 -8.01 7.45 2.32
C HIS A 36 -6.64 7.20 1.69
N GLY A 37 -5.75 6.53 2.38
CA GLY A 37 -4.42 6.28 1.86
C GLY A 37 -3.43 5.88 2.93
N PHE A 38 -2.16 5.95 2.57
CA PHE A 38 -1.07 5.51 3.43
C PHE A 38 0.21 6.26 3.08
N SER A 39 1.20 6.13 3.95
CA SER A 39 2.53 6.65 3.69
C SER A 39 3.53 5.52 3.64
N VAL A 40 4.66 5.76 3.02
CA VAL A 40 5.81 4.84 3.05
C VAL A 40 7.05 5.62 3.46
N ALA A 41 7.91 4.98 4.23
CA ALA A 41 9.20 5.55 4.59
C ALA A 41 10.20 5.27 3.47
N LEU A 42 10.92 6.29 3.05
CA LEU A 42 11.89 6.20 1.97
C LEU A 42 13.27 6.55 2.48
N ILE A 43 14.25 5.76 2.07
CA ILE A 43 15.66 6.10 2.27
C ILE A 43 16.20 6.71 0.96
N PRO A 44 17.25 7.54 1.01
CA PRO A 44 17.80 8.18 -0.18
C PRO A 44 18.14 7.21 -1.32
N GLU A 45 18.68 6.05 -0.99
CA GLU A 45 19.02 5.01 -1.98
C GLU A 45 17.78 4.50 -2.70
N THR A 46 16.67 4.29 -1.98
CA THR A 46 15.41 3.87 -2.57
C THR A 46 14.91 4.93 -3.55
N LEU A 47 14.95 6.19 -3.17
CA LEU A 47 14.52 7.30 -4.04
C LEU A 47 15.32 7.37 -5.34
N SER A 48 16.64 7.12 -5.27
CA SER A 48 17.49 7.21 -6.45
C SER A 48 17.31 6.03 -7.42
N ARG A 49 16.74 4.92 -6.96
CA ARG A 49 16.60 3.68 -7.75
C ARG A 49 15.19 3.37 -8.19
N THR A 50 14.20 4.13 -7.77
CA THR A 50 12.80 3.84 -8.03
C THR A 50 12.23 4.79 -9.06
N ARG A 51 11.22 4.29 -9.81
CA ARG A 51 10.54 5.09 -10.84
C ARG A 51 9.81 6.29 -10.26
N PHE A 52 9.25 6.13 -9.07
CA PHE A 52 8.46 7.21 -8.50
C PHE A 52 9.30 8.32 -7.88
N SER A 53 10.64 8.21 -7.89
CA SER A 53 11.51 9.32 -7.53
C SER A 53 11.32 10.54 -8.44
N HIS A 54 10.83 10.31 -9.67
CA HIS A 54 10.56 11.36 -10.64
C HIS A 54 9.09 11.80 -10.65
N LYS A 55 8.25 11.19 -9.82
CA LYS A 55 6.83 11.52 -9.73
C LYS A 55 6.57 12.51 -8.62
N GLY A 56 5.57 13.34 -8.83
CA GLY A 56 5.16 14.34 -7.87
C GLY A 56 3.67 14.24 -7.53
N PRO A 57 3.15 15.17 -6.70
CA PRO A 57 1.73 15.19 -6.36
C PRO A 57 0.85 15.20 -7.60
N GLY A 58 -0.18 14.35 -7.59
CA GLY A 58 -1.11 14.21 -8.71
C GLY A 58 -0.72 13.13 -9.72
N ASP A 59 0.50 12.63 -9.68
CA ASP A 59 0.91 11.52 -10.56
C ASP A 59 0.36 10.19 -10.06
N GLU A 60 0.08 9.29 -10.99
CA GLU A 60 -0.43 7.96 -10.67
C GLU A 60 0.71 6.96 -10.54
N VAL A 61 0.50 5.97 -9.67
CA VAL A 61 1.44 4.87 -9.47
C VAL A 61 0.69 3.53 -9.53
N ASN A 62 1.42 2.48 -9.85
CA ASN A 62 0.88 1.12 -9.82
C ASN A 62 1.11 0.54 -8.43
N ILE A 63 0.06 -0.03 -7.84
CA ILE A 63 0.10 -0.60 -6.51
C ILE A 63 -0.18 -2.10 -6.58
N GLU A 64 0.67 -2.90 -5.94
CA GLU A 64 0.44 -4.32 -5.75
C GLU A 64 0.38 -4.60 -4.25
N PHE A 65 -0.69 -5.27 -3.84
CA PHE A 65 -0.84 -5.68 -2.45
C PHE A 65 -0.05 -6.97 -2.18
N ASP A 66 0.43 -7.12 -0.96
CA ASP A 66 1.04 -8.38 -0.54
C ASP A 66 0.01 -9.51 -0.67
N SER A 67 0.34 -10.55 -1.43
CA SER A 67 -0.57 -11.65 -1.73
C SER A 67 -1.02 -12.41 -0.48
N ARG A 68 -0.15 -12.52 0.51
CA ARG A 68 -0.51 -13.19 1.78
C ARG A 68 -1.54 -12.38 2.55
N THR A 69 -1.35 -11.07 2.64
CA THR A 69 -2.30 -10.17 3.28
C THR A 69 -3.64 -10.22 2.55
N GLN A 70 -3.62 -10.16 1.22
CA GLN A 70 -4.84 -10.21 0.42
C GLN A 70 -5.60 -11.52 0.65
N ALA A 71 -4.91 -12.65 0.66
CA ALA A 71 -5.54 -13.95 0.88
C ALA A 71 -6.18 -14.04 2.27
N VAL A 72 -5.49 -13.56 3.30
CA VAL A 72 -6.01 -13.58 4.68
C VAL A 72 -7.23 -12.69 4.81
N VAL A 73 -7.16 -11.46 4.32
CA VAL A 73 -8.28 -10.51 4.39
C VAL A 73 -9.49 -11.04 3.64
N ASP A 74 -9.30 -11.56 2.42
CA ASP A 74 -10.39 -12.10 1.62
C ASP A 74 -11.02 -13.32 2.30
N SER A 75 -10.23 -14.16 2.95
CA SER A 75 -10.72 -15.32 3.68
C SER A 75 -11.57 -14.91 4.88
N VAL A 76 -11.12 -13.91 5.65
CA VAL A 76 -11.87 -13.40 6.80
C VAL A 76 -13.19 -12.79 6.35
N GLU A 77 -13.18 -11.98 5.30
CA GLU A 77 -14.42 -11.38 4.76
C GLU A 77 -15.43 -12.45 4.33
N ARG A 78 -14.94 -13.51 3.69
CA ARG A 78 -15.80 -14.61 3.25
C ARG A 78 -16.42 -15.34 4.44
N MET A 79 -15.65 -15.57 5.50
CA MET A 79 -16.13 -16.18 6.72
C MET A 79 -17.19 -15.30 7.41
N MET A 80 -16.96 -14.01 7.46
CA MET A 80 -17.92 -13.06 8.04
C MET A 80 -19.23 -13.04 7.26
N ARG A 81 -19.17 -13.06 5.93
CA ARG A 81 -20.37 -13.11 5.08
C ARG A 81 -21.15 -14.41 5.25
N ALA A 82 -20.45 -15.53 5.39
CA ALA A 82 -21.08 -16.82 5.60
C ALA A 82 -21.78 -16.91 6.97
N GLY A 83 -21.34 -16.13 7.95
CA GLY A 83 -21.97 -16.07 9.27
C GLY A 83 -23.18 -15.15 9.36
N GLU A 84 -23.53 -14.44 8.30
CA GLU A 84 -24.68 -13.53 8.26
C GLU A 84 -26.01 -14.30 8.03
#